data_4540fe6cc6cb50c6a484560e7b921cf6
#
_entry.id   4540fe6cc6cb50c6a484560e7b921cf6
#
_cell.length_a   1.000
_cell.length_b   1.000
_cell.length_c   1.000
_cell.angle_alpha   90.00
_cell.angle_beta   90.00
_cell.angle_gamma   90.00
#
_symmetry.space_group_name_H-M   'P 1'
#
loop_
_entity.id
_entity.type
_entity.pdbx_description
1 polymer ?
#
loop_
_entity_poly.entity_id
_entity_poly.type
_entity_poly.pdbx_seq_one_letter_code
_entity_poly.pdbx_strand_id
1 'polypeptide(L)'
;MSADTERKETAMILDRFRLDDKVAVITGAGRGLGAAIAVAFAEAGADVLIASRTESQLEAVAEQVRAAGRRAHVVAADLAHPESTAELAGRAVEAFGKLDIVVNNVGGTMPNTLLTTSTKDLKAAFTFNVATAHALTVAAVPLMLEHSGGGNIINITSTMGRLAGRGFAAYGTAKAALSHYTRLTALDLCPRIRVNAIAPGSILTSALDVVASNDELRAPMEKATPLRRLGDPVDIASAAVYLASPAGEFLTGKTLEVDGGLTYPNLDIPVPDL
;
A
#
# COMPACT_ATOMS: atom_id res chain seq x y z
N MET A 1 -1.85 -39.07 -6.47
CA MET A 1 -2.40 -37.70 -6.18
C MET A 1 -1.96 -37.35 -4.79
N SER A 2 -1.27 -36.22 -4.59
CA SER A 2 -0.77 -35.84 -3.27
C SER A 2 -1.89 -35.20 -2.43
N ALA A 3 -1.79 -35.23 -1.09
CA ALA A 3 -2.74 -34.61 -0.16
C ALA A 3 -2.97 -33.10 -0.45
N ASP A 4 -2.00 -32.45 -1.10
CA ASP A 4 -2.11 -31.06 -1.58
C ASP A 4 -3.07 -30.88 -2.76
N THR A 5 -3.21 -31.91 -3.62
CA THR A 5 -4.15 -31.88 -4.75
C THR A 5 -5.58 -32.05 -4.27
N GLU A 6 -5.81 -32.92 -3.26
CA GLU A 6 -7.14 -33.12 -2.66
C GLU A 6 -7.61 -31.90 -1.84
N ARG A 7 -6.68 -31.16 -1.15
CA ARG A 7 -7.04 -29.90 -0.46
C ARG A 7 -7.47 -28.78 -1.41
N LYS A 8 -6.93 -28.74 -2.64
CA LYS A 8 -7.33 -27.73 -3.64
C LYS A 8 -8.71 -27.98 -4.25
N GLU A 9 -9.18 -29.25 -4.28
CA GLU A 9 -10.48 -29.60 -4.89
C GLU A 9 -11.69 -29.33 -3.98
N THR A 10 -11.49 -29.13 -2.66
CA THR A 10 -12.60 -28.96 -1.69
C THR A 10 -12.70 -27.54 -1.10
N ALA A 11 -11.74 -26.67 -1.34
CA ALA A 11 -11.75 -25.29 -0.82
C ALA A 11 -12.80 -24.44 -1.55
N MET A 12 -13.69 -23.77 -0.79
CA MET A 12 -14.63 -22.82 -1.35
C MET A 12 -13.88 -21.60 -1.92
N ILE A 13 -14.44 -20.95 -2.93
CA ILE A 13 -13.79 -19.80 -3.58
C ILE A 13 -13.43 -18.68 -2.58
N LEU A 14 -14.23 -18.48 -1.55
CA LEU A 14 -13.96 -17.46 -0.53
C LEU A 14 -12.78 -17.82 0.38
N ASP A 15 -12.46 -19.11 0.56
CA ASP A 15 -11.31 -19.55 1.34
C ASP A 15 -9.99 -19.07 0.69
N ARG A 16 -10.00 -18.82 -0.62
CA ARG A 16 -8.85 -18.29 -1.34
C ARG A 16 -8.49 -16.85 -0.98
N PHE A 17 -9.39 -16.12 -0.32
CA PHE A 17 -9.14 -14.75 0.17
C PHE A 17 -8.59 -14.71 1.58
N ARG A 18 -8.39 -15.85 2.21
CA ARG A 18 -7.84 -15.92 3.57
C ARG A 18 -6.33 -15.74 3.59
N LEU A 19 -5.87 -15.16 4.69
CA LEU A 19 -4.45 -14.92 5.00
C LEU A 19 -4.05 -15.67 6.27
N ASP A 20 -4.67 -16.83 6.53
CA ASP A 20 -4.39 -17.62 7.73
C ASP A 20 -2.90 -17.95 7.82
N ASP A 21 -2.35 -17.81 9.02
CA ASP A 21 -0.94 -18.04 9.33
C ASP A 21 0.06 -17.14 8.56
N LYS A 22 -0.40 -16.05 7.96
CA LYS A 22 0.47 -15.07 7.31
C LYS A 22 0.90 -13.98 8.29
N VAL A 23 2.11 -13.45 8.07
CA VAL A 23 2.65 -12.29 8.76
C VAL A 23 2.88 -11.17 7.75
N ALA A 24 2.32 -10.01 8.02
CA ALA A 24 2.45 -8.84 7.15
C ALA A 24 3.14 -7.67 7.85
N VAL A 25 4.03 -6.97 7.15
CA VAL A 25 4.53 -5.64 7.51
C VAL A 25 3.78 -4.59 6.71
N ILE A 26 3.21 -3.59 7.40
CA ILE A 26 2.45 -2.51 6.76
C ILE A 26 3.02 -1.16 7.22
N THR A 27 3.58 -0.41 6.28
CA THR A 27 4.14 0.92 6.54
C THR A 27 3.07 2.00 6.47
N GLY A 28 3.18 3.05 7.31
CA GLY A 28 2.20 4.14 7.36
C GLY A 28 0.82 3.70 7.86
N ALA A 29 0.77 2.72 8.77
CA ALA A 29 -0.46 2.06 9.20
C ALA A 29 -1.19 2.74 10.37
N GLY A 30 -0.77 3.91 10.82
CA GLY A 30 -1.45 4.61 11.93
C GLY A 30 -2.81 5.21 11.55
N ARG A 31 -3.12 5.39 10.25
CA ARG A 31 -4.38 5.94 9.75
C ARG A 31 -4.58 5.66 8.26
N GLY A 32 -5.75 5.99 7.74
CA GLY A 32 -6.07 5.97 6.30
C GLY A 32 -5.90 4.58 5.68
N LEU A 33 -5.26 4.51 4.51
CA LEU A 33 -5.13 3.27 3.74
C LEU A 33 -4.39 2.18 4.51
N GLY A 34 -3.25 2.53 5.14
CA GLY A 34 -2.44 1.56 5.88
C GLY A 34 -3.18 0.96 7.07
N ALA A 35 -3.95 1.76 7.81
CA ALA A 35 -4.79 1.29 8.91
C ALA A 35 -5.90 0.33 8.41
N ALA A 36 -6.61 0.71 7.35
CA ALA A 36 -7.65 -0.12 6.76
C ALA A 36 -7.09 -1.47 6.23
N ILE A 37 -5.92 -1.45 5.60
CA ILE A 37 -5.23 -2.66 5.13
C ILE A 37 -4.85 -3.56 6.32
N ALA A 38 -4.33 -2.97 7.41
CA ALA A 38 -3.92 -3.73 8.59
C ALA A 38 -5.11 -4.47 9.24
N VAL A 39 -6.24 -3.78 9.39
CA VAL A 39 -7.46 -4.38 9.95
C VAL A 39 -8.01 -5.46 9.02
N ALA A 40 -8.12 -5.18 7.71
CA ALA A 40 -8.61 -6.15 6.74
C ALA A 40 -7.72 -7.40 6.63
N PHE A 41 -6.40 -7.25 6.77
CA PHE A 41 -5.48 -8.39 6.81
C PHE A 41 -5.69 -9.24 8.07
N ALA A 42 -5.93 -8.60 9.22
CA ALA A 42 -6.26 -9.31 10.45
C ALA A 42 -7.61 -10.06 10.34
N GLU A 43 -8.65 -9.43 9.79
CA GLU A 43 -9.94 -10.08 9.52
C GLU A 43 -9.81 -11.26 8.54
N ALA A 44 -8.87 -11.16 7.58
CA ALA A 44 -8.55 -12.25 6.67
C ALA A 44 -7.68 -13.35 7.31
N GLY A 45 -7.13 -13.15 8.52
CA GLY A 45 -6.40 -14.15 9.29
C GLY A 45 -4.89 -13.92 9.49
N ALA A 46 -4.35 -12.76 9.07
CA ALA A 46 -2.93 -12.45 9.20
C ALA A 46 -2.58 -11.80 10.55
N ASP A 47 -1.39 -12.06 11.05
CA ASP A 47 -0.74 -11.24 12.07
C ASP A 47 -0.01 -10.07 11.40
N VAL A 48 0.04 -8.90 12.06
CA VAL A 48 0.58 -7.70 11.42
C VAL A 48 1.61 -6.98 12.28
N LEU A 49 2.71 -6.55 11.66
CA LEU A 49 3.55 -5.48 12.15
C LEU A 49 3.11 -4.19 11.49
N ILE A 50 2.73 -3.20 12.29
CA ILE A 50 2.27 -1.89 11.85
C ILE A 50 3.22 -0.80 12.30
N ALA A 51 3.62 0.06 11.35
CA ALA A 51 4.61 1.08 11.62
C ALA A 51 4.18 2.47 11.13
N SER A 52 4.36 3.49 11.95
CA SER A 52 4.21 4.92 11.63
C SER A 52 4.85 5.78 12.73
N ARG A 53 4.78 7.11 12.59
CA ARG A 53 5.37 8.04 13.57
C ARG A 53 4.60 8.17 14.88
N THR A 54 3.28 7.96 14.86
CA THR A 54 2.39 8.27 15.99
C THR A 54 1.94 6.99 16.66
N GLU A 55 2.53 6.69 17.82
CA GLU A 55 2.29 5.46 18.57
C GLU A 55 0.82 5.30 18.98
N SER A 56 0.17 6.37 19.46
CA SER A 56 -1.24 6.31 19.87
C SER A 56 -2.20 5.94 18.73
N GLN A 57 -1.90 6.38 17.48
CA GLN A 57 -2.67 5.97 16.31
C GLN A 57 -2.43 4.49 15.96
N LEU A 58 -1.21 4.02 16.09
CA LEU A 58 -0.87 2.61 15.87
C LEU A 58 -1.55 1.70 16.91
N GLU A 59 -1.56 2.09 18.20
CA GLU A 59 -2.24 1.30 19.23
C GLU A 59 -3.75 1.22 18.98
N ALA A 60 -4.39 2.29 18.54
CA ALA A 60 -5.81 2.25 18.16
C ALA A 60 -6.09 1.27 17.01
N VAL A 61 -5.17 1.14 16.05
CA VAL A 61 -5.26 0.14 14.97
C VAL A 61 -4.95 -1.27 15.52
N ALA A 62 -3.94 -1.39 16.38
CA ALA A 62 -3.56 -2.66 16.99
C ALA A 62 -4.71 -3.26 17.85
N GLU A 63 -5.51 -2.42 18.53
CA GLU A 63 -6.72 -2.87 19.23
C GLU A 63 -7.74 -3.50 18.29
N GLN A 64 -7.97 -2.91 17.11
CA GLN A 64 -8.86 -3.49 16.10
C GLN A 64 -8.33 -4.82 15.55
N VAL A 65 -7.03 -4.93 15.31
CA VAL A 65 -6.37 -6.18 14.90
C VAL A 65 -6.55 -7.26 15.97
N ARG A 66 -6.34 -6.92 17.25
CA ARG A 66 -6.52 -7.85 18.39
C ARG A 66 -7.99 -8.25 18.55
N ALA A 67 -8.93 -7.33 18.30
CA ALA A 67 -10.37 -7.63 18.31
C ALA A 67 -10.76 -8.63 17.20
N ALA A 68 -10.06 -8.62 16.07
CA ALA A 68 -10.19 -9.64 15.02
C ALA A 68 -9.49 -10.98 15.37
N GLY A 69 -8.96 -11.12 16.59
CA GLY A 69 -8.31 -12.35 17.07
C GLY A 69 -6.88 -12.56 16.56
N ARG A 70 -6.23 -11.50 16.05
CA ARG A 70 -4.86 -11.57 15.51
C ARG A 70 -3.86 -10.79 16.35
N ARG A 71 -2.57 -11.05 16.12
CA ARG A 71 -1.47 -10.36 16.82
C ARG A 71 -1.09 -9.10 16.07
N ALA A 72 -0.87 -8.00 16.80
CA ALA A 72 -0.32 -6.76 16.28
C ALA A 72 0.99 -6.43 17.01
N HIS A 73 2.05 -6.15 16.25
CA HIS A 73 3.30 -5.58 16.76
C HIS A 73 3.41 -4.13 16.28
N VAL A 74 3.50 -3.20 17.24
CA VAL A 74 3.54 -1.76 16.97
C VAL A 74 4.98 -1.28 16.92
N VAL A 75 5.34 -0.53 15.88
CA VAL A 75 6.64 0.12 15.72
C VAL A 75 6.47 1.61 15.45
N ALA A 76 6.69 2.43 16.47
CA ALA A 76 6.73 3.89 16.30
C ALA A 76 8.09 4.30 15.72
N ALA A 77 8.10 4.75 14.44
CA ALA A 77 9.32 5.15 13.73
C ALA A 77 9.04 6.20 12.65
N ASP A 78 10.04 7.04 12.36
CA ASP A 78 10.01 7.93 11.21
C ASP A 78 10.46 7.15 9.95
N LEU A 79 9.47 6.82 9.13
CA LEU A 79 9.67 6.05 7.89
C LEU A 79 10.03 6.93 6.68
N ALA A 80 10.37 8.20 6.88
CA ALA A 80 10.94 9.03 5.81
C ALA A 80 12.39 8.63 5.46
N HIS A 81 13.04 7.88 6.35
CA HIS A 81 14.40 7.38 6.18
C HIS A 81 14.36 5.92 5.72
N PRO A 82 15.02 5.57 4.58
CA PRO A 82 15.04 4.21 4.07
C PRO A 82 15.56 3.16 5.06
N GLU A 83 16.53 3.55 5.89
CA GLU A 83 17.14 2.69 6.92
C GLU A 83 16.09 2.26 7.96
N SER A 84 15.26 3.20 8.43
CA SER A 84 14.19 2.91 9.40
C SER A 84 13.12 1.99 8.81
N THR A 85 12.87 2.06 7.51
CA THR A 85 11.93 1.14 6.86
C THR A 85 12.52 -0.24 6.68
N ALA A 86 13.81 -0.36 6.36
CA ALA A 86 14.50 -1.64 6.21
C ALA A 86 14.48 -2.49 7.49
N GLU A 87 14.64 -1.86 8.66
CA GLU A 87 14.61 -2.54 9.97
C GLU A 87 13.31 -3.29 10.25
N LEU A 88 12.18 -2.86 9.67
CA LEU A 88 10.87 -3.46 9.95
C LEU A 88 10.81 -4.94 9.56
N ALA A 89 11.57 -5.36 8.55
CA ALA A 89 11.60 -6.74 8.11
C ALA A 89 12.18 -7.66 9.19
N GLY A 90 13.31 -7.29 9.80
CA GLY A 90 13.91 -8.04 10.93
C GLY A 90 13.00 -8.05 12.15
N ARG A 91 12.40 -6.90 12.49
CA ARG A 91 11.45 -6.81 13.62
C ARG A 91 10.23 -7.71 13.45
N ALA A 92 9.76 -7.93 12.22
CA ALA A 92 8.65 -8.85 11.97
C ALA A 92 9.06 -10.30 12.25
N VAL A 93 10.26 -10.70 11.83
CA VAL A 93 10.78 -12.05 12.12
C VAL A 93 11.02 -12.23 13.63
N GLU A 94 11.57 -11.23 14.32
CA GLU A 94 11.73 -11.25 15.78
C GLU A 94 10.39 -11.40 16.52
N ALA A 95 9.34 -10.69 16.08
CA ALA A 95 8.04 -10.70 16.75
C ALA A 95 7.19 -11.94 16.44
N PHE A 96 7.31 -12.49 15.22
CA PHE A 96 6.38 -13.50 14.71
C PHE A 96 7.05 -14.79 14.20
N GLY A 97 8.38 -14.80 14.05
CA GLY A 97 9.16 -15.94 13.55
C GLY A 97 9.24 -16.03 12.02
N LYS A 98 8.55 -15.16 11.28
CA LYS A 98 8.51 -15.18 9.80
C LYS A 98 8.02 -13.87 9.21
N LEU A 99 8.11 -13.74 7.88
CA LEU A 99 7.55 -12.63 7.12
C LEU A 99 7.03 -13.14 5.77
N ASP A 100 5.74 -12.98 5.50
CA ASP A 100 5.09 -13.43 4.26
C ASP A 100 4.71 -12.27 3.34
N ILE A 101 4.33 -11.10 3.89
CA ILE A 101 3.72 -10.01 3.12
C ILE A 101 4.36 -8.68 3.53
N VAL A 102 4.68 -7.84 2.53
CA VAL A 102 5.06 -6.44 2.73
C VAL A 102 4.09 -5.53 2.01
N VAL A 103 3.58 -4.52 2.71
CA VAL A 103 2.79 -3.43 2.12
C VAL A 103 3.57 -2.12 2.27
N ASN A 104 4.16 -1.67 1.17
CA ASN A 104 4.83 -0.38 1.05
C ASN A 104 3.77 0.71 0.83
N ASN A 105 3.20 1.22 1.93
CA ASN A 105 2.14 2.23 1.86
C ASN A 105 2.65 3.64 2.20
N VAL A 106 3.81 3.80 2.84
CA VAL A 106 4.41 5.12 3.07
C VAL A 106 4.63 5.84 1.75
N GLY A 107 4.22 7.10 1.71
CA GLY A 107 4.38 7.95 0.55
C GLY A 107 3.51 9.20 0.64
N GLY A 108 3.73 10.11 -0.27
CA GLY A 108 3.04 11.38 -0.36
C GLY A 108 4.00 12.49 -0.77
N THR A 109 3.46 13.61 -1.20
CA THR A 109 4.20 14.85 -1.45
C THR A 109 3.14 15.95 -1.64
N MET A 110 3.39 17.14 -1.09
CA MET A 110 2.50 18.27 -1.30
C MET A 110 2.57 18.74 -2.75
N PRO A 111 1.43 19.06 -3.38
CA PRO A 111 1.40 19.66 -4.71
C PRO A 111 2.15 21.00 -4.73
N ASN A 112 2.86 21.27 -5.83
CA ASN A 112 3.57 22.54 -6.02
C ASN A 112 3.67 22.89 -7.52
N THR A 113 3.79 24.17 -7.86
CA THR A 113 3.96 24.58 -9.27
C THR A 113 5.30 24.07 -9.82
N LEU A 114 5.39 23.85 -11.12
CA LEU A 114 6.63 23.34 -11.72
C LEU A 114 7.81 24.29 -11.46
N LEU A 115 7.61 25.58 -11.59
CA LEU A 115 8.69 26.57 -11.45
C LEU A 115 9.17 26.76 -10.01
N THR A 116 8.37 26.38 -9.03
CA THR A 116 8.75 26.42 -7.59
C THR A 116 9.17 25.06 -7.06
N THR A 117 9.00 23.98 -7.84
CA THR A 117 9.47 22.64 -7.49
C THR A 117 10.96 22.51 -7.73
N SER A 118 11.76 22.53 -6.68
CA SER A 118 13.22 22.42 -6.76
C SER A 118 13.66 20.96 -7.04
N THR A 119 14.91 20.82 -7.50
CA THR A 119 15.55 19.49 -7.60
C THR A 119 15.60 18.76 -6.24
N LYS A 120 15.68 19.50 -5.13
CA LYS A 120 15.64 18.95 -3.78
C LYS A 120 14.27 18.34 -3.48
N ASP A 121 13.18 19.00 -3.87
CA ASP A 121 11.82 18.49 -3.68
C ASP A 121 11.58 17.23 -4.50
N LEU A 122 12.07 17.20 -5.74
CA LEU A 122 11.99 16.01 -6.60
C LEU A 122 12.73 14.82 -5.98
N LYS A 123 13.96 15.05 -5.46
CA LYS A 123 14.74 14.01 -4.76
C LYS A 123 14.04 13.54 -3.49
N ALA A 124 13.51 14.45 -2.69
CA ALA A 124 12.76 14.12 -1.48
C ALA A 124 11.51 13.28 -1.78
N ALA A 125 10.75 13.66 -2.81
CA ALA A 125 9.61 12.89 -3.26
C ALA A 125 10.01 11.47 -3.71
N PHE A 126 11.10 11.33 -4.44
CA PHE A 126 11.61 10.02 -4.86
C PHE A 126 12.06 9.19 -3.66
N THR A 127 12.81 9.79 -2.73
CA THR A 127 13.26 9.09 -1.51
C THR A 127 12.07 8.57 -0.72
N PHE A 128 11.08 9.41 -0.45
CA PHE A 128 9.95 9.07 0.40
C PHE A 128 8.96 8.08 -0.25
N ASN A 129 8.82 8.08 -1.57
CA ASN A 129 7.86 7.21 -2.27
C ASN A 129 8.49 5.95 -2.88
N VAL A 130 9.79 5.97 -3.20
CA VAL A 130 10.45 4.87 -3.93
C VAL A 130 11.58 4.24 -3.11
N ALA A 131 12.52 5.06 -2.59
CA ALA A 131 13.68 4.52 -1.91
C ALA A 131 13.32 3.81 -0.59
N THR A 132 12.32 4.32 0.15
CA THR A 132 11.79 3.67 1.37
C THR A 132 11.18 2.29 1.03
N ALA A 133 10.38 2.20 -0.04
CA ALA A 133 9.80 0.94 -0.50
C ALA A 133 10.88 -0.04 -0.97
N HIS A 134 11.91 0.45 -1.66
CA HIS A 134 13.06 -0.35 -2.09
C HIS A 134 13.83 -0.90 -0.89
N ALA A 135 14.13 -0.07 0.11
CA ALA A 135 14.90 -0.47 1.28
C ALA A 135 14.21 -1.60 2.07
N LEU A 136 12.90 -1.48 2.31
CA LEU A 136 12.13 -2.54 2.95
C LEU A 136 12.06 -3.81 2.07
N THR A 137 11.86 -3.65 0.76
CA THR A 137 11.82 -4.79 -0.18
C THR A 137 13.12 -5.58 -0.13
N VAL A 138 14.27 -4.91 -0.22
CA VAL A 138 15.60 -5.55 -0.20
C VAL A 138 15.87 -6.26 1.13
N ALA A 139 15.47 -5.65 2.26
CA ALA A 139 15.62 -6.26 3.57
C ALA A 139 14.67 -7.45 3.79
N ALA A 140 13.44 -7.39 3.25
CA ALA A 140 12.42 -8.41 3.44
C ALA A 140 12.65 -9.67 2.59
N VAL A 141 13.13 -9.53 1.36
CA VAL A 141 13.28 -10.65 0.40
C VAL A 141 14.08 -11.84 0.96
N PRO A 142 15.29 -11.67 1.52
CA PRO A 142 16.01 -12.80 2.11
C PRO A 142 15.25 -13.49 3.23
N LEU A 143 14.62 -12.71 4.12
CA LEU A 143 13.86 -13.21 5.26
C LEU A 143 12.58 -13.96 4.82
N MET A 144 11.90 -13.47 3.79
CA MET A 144 10.76 -14.18 3.19
C MET A 144 11.19 -15.54 2.61
N LEU A 145 12.32 -15.57 1.90
CA LEU A 145 12.83 -16.81 1.32
C LEU A 145 13.27 -17.81 2.39
N GLU A 146 13.91 -17.36 3.45
CA GLU A 146 14.43 -18.19 4.54
C GLU A 146 13.29 -18.75 5.42
N HIS A 147 12.37 -17.88 5.86
CA HIS A 147 11.39 -18.25 6.89
C HIS A 147 10.02 -18.65 6.33
N SER A 148 9.67 -18.23 5.11
CA SER A 148 8.35 -18.50 4.50
C SER A 148 8.44 -19.23 3.17
N GLY A 149 9.65 -19.42 2.63
CA GLY A 149 9.88 -20.07 1.34
C GLY A 149 9.49 -19.21 0.13
N GLY A 150 8.98 -18.01 0.32
CA GLY A 150 8.54 -17.06 -0.68
C GLY A 150 7.71 -15.94 -0.05
N GLY A 151 7.10 -15.07 -0.85
CA GLY A 151 6.34 -13.94 -0.29
C GLY A 151 5.55 -13.12 -1.28
N ASN A 152 4.97 -12.04 -0.77
CA ASN A 152 4.17 -11.10 -1.55
C ASN A 152 4.51 -9.65 -1.15
N ILE A 153 4.74 -8.79 -2.13
CA ILE A 153 5.01 -7.37 -1.93
C ILE A 153 3.93 -6.56 -2.65
N ILE A 154 3.31 -5.63 -1.95
CA ILE A 154 2.28 -4.72 -2.47
C ILE A 154 2.78 -3.29 -2.30
N ASN A 155 2.92 -2.58 -3.40
CA ASN A 155 3.30 -1.17 -3.42
C ASN A 155 2.06 -0.30 -3.59
N ILE A 156 1.81 0.65 -2.69
CA ILE A 156 0.73 1.64 -2.84
C ILE A 156 1.26 2.79 -3.68
N THR A 157 0.86 2.80 -4.96
CA THR A 157 1.20 3.83 -5.93
C THR A 157 0.16 4.96 -5.93
N SER A 158 -0.28 5.43 -7.06
CA SER A 158 -1.38 6.40 -7.23
C SER A 158 -1.79 6.46 -8.69
N THR A 159 -3.04 6.77 -8.97
CA THR A 159 -3.49 7.17 -10.32
C THR A 159 -2.69 8.35 -10.87
N MET A 160 -2.17 9.24 -10.01
CA MET A 160 -1.29 10.34 -10.41
C MET A 160 0.06 9.87 -10.98
N GLY A 161 0.44 8.60 -10.83
CA GLY A 161 1.57 8.00 -11.55
C GLY A 161 1.28 7.72 -13.02
N ARG A 162 0.01 7.77 -13.46
CA ARG A 162 -0.46 7.57 -14.84
C ARG A 162 -1.15 8.81 -15.39
N LEU A 163 -1.99 9.45 -14.59
CA LEU A 163 -2.75 10.64 -14.98
C LEU A 163 -1.89 11.90 -14.81
N ALA A 164 -2.00 12.82 -15.77
CA ALA A 164 -1.30 14.09 -15.69
C ALA A 164 -2.16 15.14 -15.00
N GLY A 165 -1.73 15.65 -13.86
CA GLY A 165 -2.38 16.72 -13.10
C GLY A 165 -1.42 17.87 -12.83
N ARG A 166 -1.95 19.11 -12.82
CA ARG A 166 -1.16 20.31 -12.47
C ARG A 166 -0.73 20.24 -11.00
N GLY A 167 0.50 20.65 -10.71
CA GLY A 167 1.05 20.64 -9.36
C GLY A 167 1.66 19.30 -8.90
N PHE A 168 1.59 18.25 -9.69
CA PHE A 168 2.01 16.91 -9.29
C PHE A 168 3.35 16.44 -9.90
N ALA A 169 4.20 17.35 -10.40
CA ALA A 169 5.45 16.98 -11.06
C ALA A 169 6.34 16.05 -10.19
N ALA A 170 6.57 16.38 -8.93
CA ALA A 170 7.39 15.56 -8.04
C ALA A 170 6.66 14.26 -7.62
N TYR A 171 5.41 14.37 -7.17
CA TYR A 171 4.63 13.23 -6.70
C TYR A 171 4.30 12.23 -7.81
N GLY A 172 3.72 12.71 -8.91
CA GLY A 172 3.32 11.86 -10.04
C GLY A 172 4.51 11.12 -10.64
N THR A 173 5.65 11.81 -10.80
CA THR A 173 6.89 11.18 -11.27
C THR A 173 7.37 10.07 -10.33
N ALA A 174 7.37 10.31 -9.01
CA ALA A 174 7.76 9.30 -8.03
C ALA A 174 6.79 8.09 -8.03
N LYS A 175 5.47 8.32 -8.13
CA LYS A 175 4.48 7.23 -8.19
C LYS A 175 4.51 6.46 -9.52
N ALA A 176 4.82 7.12 -10.64
CA ALA A 176 5.11 6.45 -11.90
C ALA A 176 6.36 5.56 -11.80
N ALA A 177 7.42 6.07 -11.16
CA ALA A 177 8.64 5.31 -10.90
C ALA A 177 8.36 4.07 -10.03
N LEU A 178 7.57 4.19 -8.96
CA LEU A 178 7.19 3.06 -8.10
C LEU A 178 6.35 2.02 -8.87
N SER A 179 5.46 2.46 -9.76
CA SER A 179 4.68 1.57 -10.62
C SER A 179 5.56 0.79 -11.59
N HIS A 180 6.60 1.44 -12.16
CA HIS A 180 7.55 0.75 -13.03
C HIS A 180 8.51 -0.15 -12.24
N TYR A 181 8.99 0.31 -11.08
CA TYR A 181 9.77 -0.48 -10.13
C TYR A 181 9.06 -1.78 -9.77
N THR A 182 7.74 -1.77 -9.54
CA THR A 182 6.93 -2.96 -9.31
C THR A 182 7.07 -3.99 -10.42
N ARG A 183 7.07 -3.56 -11.68
CA ARG A 183 7.20 -4.47 -12.85
C ARG A 183 8.59 -5.09 -12.93
N LEU A 184 9.63 -4.30 -12.69
CA LEU A 184 11.02 -4.78 -12.74
C LEU A 184 11.30 -5.79 -11.61
N THR A 185 10.96 -5.41 -10.37
CA THR A 185 11.19 -6.29 -9.21
C THR A 185 10.35 -7.56 -9.26
N ALA A 186 9.17 -7.53 -9.87
CA ALA A 186 8.38 -8.74 -10.08
C ALA A 186 9.08 -9.78 -10.96
N LEU A 187 9.80 -9.33 -12.00
CA LEU A 187 10.58 -10.22 -12.86
C LEU A 187 11.83 -10.75 -12.17
N ASP A 188 12.51 -9.90 -11.39
CA ASP A 188 13.72 -10.28 -10.67
C ASP A 188 13.44 -11.30 -9.54
N LEU A 189 12.25 -11.22 -8.91
CA LEU A 189 11.92 -11.99 -7.71
C LEU A 189 11.01 -13.22 -7.97
N CYS A 190 10.43 -13.34 -9.17
CA CYS A 190 9.64 -14.54 -9.51
C CYS A 190 10.55 -15.77 -9.65
N PRO A 191 10.02 -16.99 -9.46
CA PRO A 191 8.63 -17.32 -9.12
C PRO A 191 8.33 -17.33 -7.60
N ARG A 192 9.32 -17.06 -6.74
CA ARG A 192 9.21 -17.23 -5.29
C ARG A 192 8.47 -16.06 -4.60
N ILE A 193 8.62 -14.85 -5.12
CA ILE A 193 8.01 -13.65 -4.56
C ILE A 193 7.21 -12.96 -5.67
N ARG A 194 5.96 -12.63 -5.38
CA ARG A 194 5.11 -11.82 -6.24
C ARG A 194 5.21 -10.37 -5.83
N VAL A 195 5.28 -9.46 -6.79
CA VAL A 195 5.28 -8.02 -6.53
C VAL A 195 4.20 -7.36 -7.38
N ASN A 196 3.24 -6.72 -6.74
CA ASN A 196 2.16 -5.99 -7.41
C ASN A 196 2.00 -4.60 -6.80
N ALA A 197 1.22 -3.77 -7.44
CA ALA A 197 0.87 -2.44 -6.94
C ALA A 197 -0.63 -2.23 -6.93
N ILE A 198 -1.09 -1.35 -6.05
CA ILE A 198 -2.42 -0.75 -6.10
C ILE A 198 -2.21 0.73 -6.41
N ALA A 199 -2.99 1.27 -7.34
CA ALA A 199 -3.03 2.69 -7.68
C ALA A 199 -4.37 3.28 -7.22
N PRO A 200 -4.44 3.84 -6.01
CA PRO A 200 -5.64 4.50 -5.53
C PRO A 200 -5.98 5.75 -6.35
N GLY A 201 -7.27 5.99 -6.55
CA GLY A 201 -7.81 7.28 -6.95
C GLY A 201 -7.94 8.23 -5.76
N SER A 202 -8.96 9.06 -5.77
CA SER A 202 -9.29 9.96 -4.65
C SER A 202 -10.05 9.18 -3.58
N ILE A 203 -9.35 8.85 -2.49
CA ILE A 203 -9.87 8.06 -1.38
C ILE A 203 -10.05 8.96 -0.15
N LEU A 204 -11.17 8.84 0.54
CA LEU A 204 -11.51 9.56 1.78
C LEU A 204 -10.56 9.11 2.90
N THR A 205 -9.47 9.82 3.05
CA THR A 205 -8.47 9.65 4.11
C THR A 205 -8.18 10.99 4.72
N SER A 206 -7.46 11.03 5.84
CA SER A 206 -7.04 12.30 6.46
C SER A 206 -6.20 13.21 5.53
N ALA A 207 -5.67 12.69 4.43
CA ALA A 207 -5.05 13.51 3.40
C ALA A 207 -6.07 14.35 2.60
N LEU A 208 -7.33 13.95 2.59
CA LEU A 208 -8.46 14.64 1.96
C LEU A 208 -9.49 15.17 2.96
N ASP A 209 -9.15 15.33 4.26
CA ASP A 209 -10.08 15.82 5.28
C ASP A 209 -10.69 17.17 4.92
N VAL A 210 -9.91 18.07 4.32
CA VAL A 210 -10.40 19.38 3.84
C VAL A 210 -11.44 19.20 2.74
N VAL A 211 -11.29 18.22 1.85
CA VAL A 211 -12.26 17.89 0.81
C VAL A 211 -13.47 17.18 1.42
N ALA A 212 -13.24 16.21 2.32
CA ALA A 212 -14.30 15.44 2.95
C ALA A 212 -15.27 16.30 3.76
N SER A 213 -14.76 17.36 4.39
CA SER A 213 -15.52 18.29 5.23
C SER A 213 -16.12 19.49 4.47
N ASN A 214 -15.89 19.62 3.17
CA ASN A 214 -16.36 20.73 2.34
C ASN A 214 -17.07 20.21 1.08
N ASP A 215 -18.39 20.33 1.04
CA ASP A 215 -19.22 19.88 -0.09
C ASP A 215 -18.89 20.63 -1.40
N GLU A 216 -18.46 21.89 -1.34
CA GLU A 216 -18.08 22.65 -2.54
C GLU A 216 -16.82 22.07 -3.22
N LEU A 217 -15.92 21.44 -2.44
CA LEU A 217 -14.75 20.75 -2.97
C LEU A 217 -15.08 19.28 -3.33
N ARG A 218 -15.89 18.63 -2.50
CA ARG A 218 -16.22 17.20 -2.67
C ARG A 218 -17.14 16.93 -3.86
N ALA A 219 -18.22 17.68 -4.00
CA ALA A 219 -19.22 17.42 -5.05
C ALA A 219 -18.67 17.48 -6.47
N PRO A 220 -17.80 18.44 -6.86
CA PRO A 220 -17.13 18.41 -8.15
C PRO A 220 -16.26 17.16 -8.37
N MET A 221 -15.51 16.72 -7.35
CA MET A 221 -14.68 15.52 -7.44
C MET A 221 -15.52 14.25 -7.62
N GLU A 222 -16.61 14.11 -6.86
CA GLU A 222 -17.57 13.00 -7.01
C GLU A 222 -18.20 13.03 -8.40
N LYS A 223 -18.62 14.20 -8.88
CA LYS A 223 -19.18 14.38 -10.22
C LYS A 223 -18.18 14.01 -11.32
N ALA A 224 -16.89 14.30 -11.14
CA ALA A 224 -15.83 13.97 -12.09
C ALA A 224 -15.40 12.50 -12.01
N THR A 225 -15.73 11.79 -10.94
CA THR A 225 -15.48 10.35 -10.81
C THR A 225 -16.58 9.56 -11.51
N PRO A 226 -16.30 8.63 -12.43
CA PRO A 226 -17.32 7.84 -13.12
C PRO A 226 -18.29 7.11 -12.19
N LEU A 227 -17.81 6.54 -11.07
CA LEU A 227 -18.64 5.89 -10.04
C LEU A 227 -19.38 6.87 -9.12
N ARG A 228 -19.26 8.21 -9.35
CA ARG A 228 -20.00 9.26 -8.64
C ARG A 228 -19.83 9.25 -7.12
N ARG A 229 -18.73 8.77 -6.65
CA ARG A 229 -18.30 8.84 -5.26
C ARG A 229 -16.78 8.94 -5.16
N LEU A 230 -16.29 9.41 -4.04
CA LEU A 230 -14.91 9.19 -3.65
C LEU A 230 -14.76 7.74 -3.11
N GLY A 231 -13.57 7.19 -3.20
CA GLY A 231 -13.29 5.86 -2.64
C GLY A 231 -13.24 5.90 -1.12
N ASP A 232 -13.50 4.75 -0.52
CA ASP A 232 -13.29 4.49 0.91
C ASP A 232 -11.96 3.72 1.09
N PRO A 233 -11.22 3.90 2.21
CA PRO A 233 -10.06 3.09 2.52
C PRO A 233 -10.30 1.58 2.42
N VAL A 234 -11.52 1.12 2.66
CA VAL A 234 -11.92 -0.29 2.52
C VAL A 234 -11.90 -0.78 1.07
N ASP A 235 -12.12 0.09 0.08
CA ASP A 235 -12.00 -0.27 -1.34
C ASP A 235 -10.54 -0.70 -1.65
N ILE A 236 -9.57 0.01 -1.06
CA ILE A 236 -8.14 -0.30 -1.22
C ILE A 236 -7.73 -1.54 -0.40
N ALA A 237 -8.25 -1.65 0.82
CA ALA A 237 -7.97 -2.79 1.69
C ALA A 237 -8.48 -4.12 1.08
N SER A 238 -9.65 -4.11 0.44
CA SER A 238 -10.20 -5.26 -0.27
C SER A 238 -9.30 -5.71 -1.44
N ALA A 239 -8.79 -4.75 -2.21
CA ALA A 239 -7.82 -5.02 -3.27
C ALA A 239 -6.49 -5.56 -2.72
N ALA A 240 -6.04 -5.06 -1.56
CA ALA A 240 -4.83 -5.54 -0.90
C ALA A 240 -4.99 -7.00 -0.41
N VAL A 241 -6.13 -7.35 0.19
CA VAL A 241 -6.45 -8.75 0.57
C VAL A 241 -6.43 -9.65 -0.66
N TYR A 242 -7.06 -9.23 -1.77
CA TYR A 242 -7.03 -9.99 -3.02
C TYR A 242 -5.60 -10.25 -3.51
N LEU A 243 -4.77 -9.21 -3.60
CA LEU A 243 -3.39 -9.37 -4.07
C LEU A 243 -2.51 -10.18 -3.12
N ALA A 244 -2.74 -10.06 -1.80
CA ALA A 244 -1.97 -10.77 -0.77
C ALA A 244 -2.30 -12.26 -0.70
N SER A 245 -3.54 -12.62 -0.95
CA SER A 245 -4.10 -13.96 -0.74
C SER A 245 -3.86 -14.92 -1.92
N PRO A 246 -4.18 -16.22 -1.75
CA PRO A 246 -4.21 -17.18 -2.85
C PRO A 246 -5.14 -16.82 -4.01
N ALA A 247 -6.16 -15.95 -3.80
CA ALA A 247 -7.01 -15.47 -4.88
C ALA A 247 -6.21 -14.67 -5.93
N GLY A 248 -5.15 -13.98 -5.52
CA GLY A 248 -4.25 -13.23 -6.39
C GLY A 248 -2.99 -13.98 -6.82
N GLU A 249 -2.87 -15.28 -6.60
CA GLU A 249 -1.61 -16.03 -6.78
C GLU A 249 -1.07 -16.03 -8.23
N PHE A 250 -1.93 -15.80 -9.22
CA PHE A 250 -1.54 -15.74 -10.64
C PHE A 250 -1.24 -14.31 -11.12
N LEU A 251 -1.05 -13.36 -10.19
CA LEU A 251 -0.72 -11.97 -10.48
C LEU A 251 0.67 -11.62 -9.96
N THR A 252 1.54 -11.15 -10.85
CA THR A 252 2.80 -10.47 -10.52
C THR A 252 3.11 -9.40 -11.56
N GLY A 253 3.78 -8.32 -11.16
CA GLY A 253 4.13 -7.20 -12.02
C GLY A 253 2.94 -6.34 -12.45
N LYS A 254 1.79 -6.42 -11.78
CA LYS A 254 0.58 -5.67 -12.14
C LYS A 254 0.37 -4.47 -11.23
N THR A 255 -0.22 -3.42 -11.81
CA THR A 255 -0.77 -2.29 -11.05
C THR A 255 -2.28 -2.35 -11.18
N LEU A 256 -2.95 -2.58 -10.05
CA LEU A 256 -4.41 -2.61 -9.98
C LEU A 256 -4.90 -1.18 -9.67
N GLU A 257 -5.60 -0.58 -10.61
CA GLU A 257 -6.22 0.74 -10.41
C GLU A 257 -7.52 0.57 -9.63
N VAL A 258 -7.62 1.26 -8.48
CA VAL A 258 -8.82 1.28 -7.62
C VAL A 258 -9.19 2.75 -7.45
N ASP A 259 -9.87 3.32 -8.43
CA ASP A 259 -9.99 4.75 -8.63
C ASP A 259 -11.38 5.24 -9.07
N GLY A 260 -12.37 4.36 -9.11
CA GLY A 260 -13.72 4.70 -9.54
C GLY A 260 -13.85 4.97 -11.04
N GLY A 261 -12.86 4.55 -11.85
CA GLY A 261 -12.87 4.66 -13.30
C GLY A 261 -12.27 5.98 -13.82
N LEU A 262 -11.39 6.64 -13.07
CA LEU A 262 -10.77 7.91 -13.48
C LEU A 262 -9.94 7.77 -14.75
N THR A 263 -10.25 8.59 -15.75
CA THR A 263 -9.48 8.75 -17.00
C THR A 263 -8.66 10.04 -17.02
N TYR A 264 -8.98 10.99 -16.13
CA TYR A 264 -8.25 12.22 -15.86
C TYR A 264 -8.36 12.56 -14.36
N PRO A 265 -7.49 13.45 -13.83
CA PRO A 265 -7.56 13.85 -12.42
C PRO A 265 -8.91 14.50 -12.09
N ASN A 266 -9.52 14.08 -10.99
CA ASN A 266 -10.76 14.68 -10.47
C ASN A 266 -10.50 15.75 -9.39
N LEU A 267 -9.24 15.95 -9.01
CA LEU A 267 -8.80 17.03 -8.12
C LEU A 267 -8.10 18.09 -8.95
N ASP A 268 -8.73 19.26 -9.06
CA ASP A 268 -8.12 20.43 -9.69
C ASP A 268 -7.36 21.23 -8.63
N ILE A 269 -6.05 21.36 -8.85
CA ILE A 269 -5.19 22.20 -8.01
C ILE A 269 -5.12 23.57 -8.71
N PRO A 270 -5.48 24.67 -8.00
CA PRO A 270 -5.47 26.01 -8.57
C PRO A 270 -4.02 26.50 -8.76
N VAL A 271 -3.39 26.03 -9.83
CA VAL A 271 -2.07 26.50 -10.28
C VAL A 271 -2.30 27.60 -11.30
N PRO A 272 -1.79 28.82 -11.11
CA PRO A 272 -1.97 29.90 -12.06
C PRO A 272 -1.36 29.57 -13.43
N ASP A 273 -1.94 30.12 -14.49
CA ASP A 273 -1.35 30.08 -15.82
C ASP A 273 -0.08 30.96 -15.89
N LEU A 274 0.82 30.63 -16.81
CA LEU A 274 2.06 31.37 -17.01
C LEU A 274 1.83 32.68 -17.77
#